data_6eed72267d09e97cafe6699ce67d963a
#
_entry.id   6eed72267d09e97cafe6699ce67d963a
#
_cell.length_a   1.000
_cell.length_b   1.000
_cell.length_c   1.000
_cell.angle_alpha   90.00
_cell.angle_beta   90.00
_cell.angle_gamma   90.00
#
_symmetry.space_group_name_H-M   'P 1'
#
loop_
_entity.id
_entity.type
_entity.pdbx_description
1 polymer ?
#
loop_
_entity_poly.entity_id
_entity_poly.type
_entity_poly.pdbx_seq_one_letter_code
_entity_poly.pdbx_strand_id
1 'polypeptide(L)'
;MENSFRVRLPDNRLETFRLYFVDTTESRSRGKRSDEQAAYFGLTRAQAIELGRQAKIFTASALAQPFTIYTRWRRVFGPTRYYAIVMTAGGRDLNELLVSSGLARIYGTRTPLPNGRDSREYLEHLHVLENEAKAAKRGGWGMVQP
;
A
#
# COMPACT_ATOMS: atom_id res chain seq x y z
N MET A 1 10.77 5.21 5.66
CA MET A 1 9.72 4.21 5.89
C MET A 1 9.14 3.79 4.58
N GLU A 2 9.02 2.50 4.40
CA GLU A 2 8.83 1.93 3.07
C GLU A 2 7.41 2.09 2.52
N ASN A 3 6.41 2.18 3.40
CA ASN A 3 5.02 2.38 2.96
C ASN A 3 4.57 3.84 3.07
N SER A 4 5.53 4.76 3.15
CA SER A 4 5.29 6.19 3.14
C SER A 4 5.88 6.79 1.88
N PHE A 5 5.29 7.88 1.41
CA PHE A 5 5.78 8.57 0.22
C PHE A 5 5.63 10.08 0.41
N ARG A 6 6.55 10.83 -0.16
CA ARG A 6 6.57 12.28 -0.05
C ARG A 6 5.96 12.91 -1.29
N VAL A 7 5.10 13.89 -1.09
CA VAL A 7 4.38 14.57 -2.17
C VAL A 7 4.59 16.07 -2.05
N ARG A 8 4.85 16.71 -3.18
CA ARG A 8 4.82 18.16 -3.29
C ARG A 8 3.40 18.59 -3.62
N LEU A 9 2.77 19.32 -2.73
CA LEU A 9 1.42 19.83 -2.91
C LEU A 9 1.41 21.05 -3.84
N PRO A 10 0.22 21.43 -4.37
CA PRO A 10 0.12 22.60 -5.25
C PRO A 10 0.66 23.90 -4.67
N ASP A 11 0.65 24.05 -3.34
CA ASP A 11 1.20 25.22 -2.64
C ASP A 11 2.70 25.09 -2.34
N ASN A 12 3.37 24.11 -2.94
CA ASN A 12 4.81 23.82 -2.78
C ASN A 12 5.22 23.19 -1.45
N ARG A 13 4.29 22.94 -0.52
CA ARG A 13 4.65 22.19 0.69
C ARG A 13 5.00 20.76 0.34
N LEU A 14 5.99 20.22 1.04
CA LEU A 14 6.30 18.78 0.97
C LEU A 14 5.67 18.09 2.17
N GLU A 15 4.83 17.11 1.91
CA GLU A 15 4.18 16.34 2.96
C GLU A 15 4.40 14.84 2.72
N THR A 16 4.50 14.08 3.79
CA THR A 16 4.66 12.64 3.72
C THR A 16 3.35 11.97 4.09
N PHE A 17 2.93 11.02 3.26
CA PHE A 17 1.67 10.31 3.43
C PHE A 17 1.90 8.81 3.58
N ARG A 18 0.96 8.19 4.27
CA ARG A 18 0.86 6.75 4.41
C ARG A 18 -0.54 6.32 4.02
N LEU A 19 -0.65 5.18 3.35
CA LEU A 19 -1.95 4.70 2.88
C LEU A 19 -2.80 4.17 4.02
N TYR A 20 -4.11 4.46 3.96
CA TYR A 20 -5.10 3.71 4.72
C TYR A 20 -5.22 2.30 4.16
N PHE A 21 -5.72 1.36 4.92
CA PHE A 21 -6.16 0.01 4.53
C PHE A 21 -5.06 -0.98 4.15
N VAL A 22 -3.92 -0.54 3.65
CA VAL A 22 -2.88 -1.44 3.17
C VAL A 22 -1.51 -1.01 3.66
N ASP A 23 -0.58 -1.97 3.72
CA ASP A 23 0.83 -1.62 3.86
C ASP A 23 1.68 -2.54 2.99
N THR A 24 2.83 -2.02 2.59
CA THR A 24 3.82 -2.76 1.83
C THR A 24 4.89 -3.28 2.78
N THR A 25 5.59 -4.36 2.36
CA THR A 25 6.69 -4.88 3.15
C THR A 25 7.84 -3.87 3.18
N GLU A 26 8.62 -3.91 4.26
CA GLU A 26 9.78 -3.06 4.40
C GLU A 26 10.91 -3.60 3.53
N SER A 27 11.57 -2.75 2.76
CA SER A 27 12.63 -3.19 1.84
C SER A 27 13.98 -3.43 2.51
N ARG A 28 14.12 -3.09 3.79
CA ARG A 28 15.38 -3.31 4.52
C ARG A 28 15.18 -3.29 6.02
N SER A 29 14.03 -3.69 6.47
CA SER A 29 13.70 -3.62 7.87
C SER A 29 14.03 -4.90 8.61
N ARG A 30 14.17 -4.77 9.92
CA ARG A 30 14.28 -5.87 10.85
C ARG A 30 13.24 -5.69 11.93
N GLY A 31 12.84 -6.79 12.53
CA GLY A 31 11.98 -6.76 13.68
C GLY A 31 10.63 -7.36 13.41
N LYS A 32 9.78 -7.23 14.43
CA LYS A 32 8.50 -7.91 14.49
C LYS A 32 7.59 -7.59 13.31
N ARG A 33 7.53 -6.31 12.92
CA ARG A 33 6.66 -5.89 11.81
C ARG A 33 7.08 -6.51 10.49
N SER A 34 8.37 -6.57 10.22
CA SER A 34 8.88 -7.20 9.00
C SER A 34 8.57 -8.68 8.99
N ASP A 35 8.68 -9.34 10.13
CA ASP A 35 8.36 -10.76 10.25
C ASP A 35 6.87 -11.00 10.01
N GLU A 36 6.00 -10.15 10.54
CA GLU A 36 4.56 -10.24 10.32
C GLU A 36 4.21 -10.04 8.84
N GLN A 37 4.86 -9.09 8.19
CA GLN A 37 4.64 -8.83 6.76
C GLN A 37 5.08 -10.03 5.92
N ALA A 38 6.24 -10.61 6.22
CA ALA A 38 6.73 -11.80 5.53
C ALA A 38 5.77 -12.97 5.72
N ALA A 39 5.30 -13.19 6.94
CA ALA A 39 4.38 -14.28 7.26
C ALA A 39 3.05 -14.16 6.54
N TYR A 40 2.56 -12.93 6.33
CA TYR A 40 1.30 -12.70 5.63
C TYR A 40 1.32 -13.32 4.23
N PHE A 41 2.44 -13.19 3.52
CA PHE A 41 2.61 -13.73 2.17
C PHE A 41 3.20 -15.15 2.17
N GLY A 42 3.68 -15.64 3.30
CA GLY A 42 4.38 -16.91 3.36
C GLY A 42 5.80 -16.85 2.79
N LEU A 43 6.47 -15.72 2.99
CA LEU A 43 7.79 -15.44 2.40
C LEU A 43 8.91 -15.54 3.43
N THR A 44 10.11 -15.80 2.93
CA THR A 44 11.33 -15.62 3.71
C THR A 44 11.59 -14.12 3.87
N ARG A 45 12.48 -13.77 4.78
CA ARG A 45 12.87 -12.35 4.97
C ARG A 45 13.46 -11.76 3.69
N ALA A 46 14.31 -12.49 2.98
CA ALA A 46 14.91 -12.02 1.74
C ALA A 46 13.86 -11.77 0.66
N GLN A 47 12.87 -12.66 0.55
CA GLN A 47 11.78 -12.49 -0.40
C GLN A 47 10.91 -11.30 -0.03
N ALA A 48 10.64 -11.10 1.25
CA ALA A 48 9.84 -9.96 1.72
C ALA A 48 10.55 -8.63 1.42
N ILE A 49 11.86 -8.57 1.59
CA ILE A 49 12.65 -7.39 1.26
C ILE A 49 12.55 -7.09 -0.24
N GLU A 50 12.67 -8.10 -1.07
CA GLU A 50 12.53 -7.94 -2.53
C GLU A 50 11.12 -7.48 -2.89
N LEU A 51 10.10 -8.03 -2.24
CA LEU A 51 8.72 -7.60 -2.46
C LEU A 51 8.55 -6.11 -2.10
N GLY A 52 9.13 -5.68 -0.99
CA GLY A 52 9.10 -4.27 -0.58
C GLY A 52 9.78 -3.36 -1.60
N ARG A 53 10.88 -3.82 -2.19
CA ARG A 53 11.57 -3.09 -3.24
C ARG A 53 10.68 -2.96 -4.48
N GLN A 54 10.01 -4.04 -4.88
CA GLN A 54 9.09 -4.03 -6.02
C GLN A 54 7.90 -3.10 -5.77
N ALA A 55 7.35 -3.12 -4.56
CA ALA A 55 6.23 -2.25 -4.19
C ALA A 55 6.64 -0.77 -4.26
N LYS A 56 7.85 -0.46 -3.83
CA LYS A 56 8.38 0.91 -3.88
C LYS A 56 8.52 1.39 -5.32
N ILE A 57 9.05 0.56 -6.20
CA ILE A 57 9.21 0.88 -7.64
C ILE A 57 7.83 1.05 -8.28
N PHE A 58 6.89 0.16 -7.97
CA PHE A 58 5.53 0.23 -8.48
C PHE A 58 4.85 1.53 -8.08
N THR A 59 4.95 1.90 -6.80
CA THR A 59 4.35 3.12 -6.28
C THR A 59 4.95 4.35 -6.97
N ALA A 60 6.28 4.40 -7.12
CA ALA A 60 6.93 5.51 -7.82
C ALA A 60 6.43 5.62 -9.25
N SER A 61 6.26 4.50 -9.94
CA SER A 61 5.74 4.48 -11.31
C SER A 61 4.30 4.98 -11.38
N ALA A 62 3.45 4.54 -10.45
CA ALA A 62 2.04 4.95 -10.41
C ALA A 62 1.92 6.46 -10.14
N LEU A 63 2.81 7.01 -9.32
CA LEU A 63 2.79 8.43 -8.96
C LEU A 63 3.58 9.31 -9.91
N ALA A 64 4.14 8.74 -11.00
CA ALA A 64 4.81 9.52 -12.04
C ALA A 64 3.81 10.27 -12.92
N GLN A 65 2.55 9.82 -12.96
CA GLN A 65 1.45 10.51 -13.64
C GLN A 65 0.66 11.32 -12.63
N PRO A 66 -0.11 12.34 -13.05
CA PRO A 66 -0.92 13.13 -12.12
C PRO A 66 -1.83 12.25 -11.27
N PHE A 67 -1.89 12.56 -9.98
CA PHE A 67 -2.70 11.79 -9.03
C PHE A 67 -3.34 12.76 -8.04
N THR A 68 -4.35 12.28 -7.32
CA THR A 68 -5.08 13.07 -6.33
C THR A 68 -4.91 12.46 -4.96
N ILE A 69 -4.57 13.29 -3.98
CA ILE A 69 -4.49 12.89 -2.58
C ILE A 69 -5.77 13.29 -1.88
N TYR A 70 -6.43 12.33 -1.23
CA TYR A 70 -7.54 12.58 -0.32
C TYR A 70 -7.05 12.35 1.09
N THR A 71 -7.02 13.38 1.93
CA THR A 71 -6.55 13.26 3.30
C THR A 71 -7.42 14.07 4.24
N ARG A 72 -7.57 13.56 5.47
CA ARG A 72 -8.21 14.27 6.57
C ARG A 72 -7.15 14.79 7.53
N TRP A 73 -5.88 14.76 7.12
CA TRP A 73 -4.72 15.17 7.92
C TRP A 73 -4.61 14.43 9.26
N ARG A 74 -5.09 13.20 9.28
CA ARG A 74 -4.95 12.34 10.45
C ARG A 74 -3.51 11.87 10.56
N ARG A 75 -2.89 12.17 11.70
CA ARG A 75 -1.49 11.84 11.93
C ARG A 75 -1.28 10.34 12.12
N VAL A 76 -0.21 9.84 11.50
CA VAL A 76 0.33 8.52 11.78
C VAL A 76 1.22 8.64 13.00
N PHE A 77 1.20 7.65 13.89
CA PHE A 77 2.09 7.64 15.05
C PHE A 77 3.55 7.60 14.57
N GLY A 78 4.40 8.42 15.21
CA GLY A 78 5.82 8.49 14.88
C GLY A 78 6.18 9.76 14.11
N PRO A 79 7.10 9.68 13.12
CA PRO A 79 7.49 10.86 12.31
C PRO A 79 6.28 11.50 11.63
N THR A 80 6.36 12.78 11.33
CA THR A 80 5.23 13.51 10.76
C THR A 80 4.82 12.94 9.42
N ARG A 81 3.71 12.23 9.41
CA ARG A 81 3.09 11.63 8.24
C ARG A 81 1.58 11.66 8.45
N TYR A 82 0.84 11.69 7.34
CA TYR A 82 -0.61 11.74 7.39
C TYR A 82 -1.18 10.60 6.57
N TYR A 83 -2.31 10.05 7.02
CA TYR A 83 -3.00 9.02 6.25
C TYR A 83 -3.66 9.61 5.03
N ALA A 84 -3.68 8.86 3.94
CA ALA A 84 -4.29 9.29 2.69
C ALA A 84 -4.82 8.13 1.86
N ILE A 85 -5.79 8.47 1.00
CA ILE A 85 -6.21 7.64 -0.12
C ILE A 85 -5.68 8.34 -1.37
N VAL A 86 -5.10 7.58 -2.29
CA VAL A 86 -4.49 8.14 -3.51
C VAL A 86 -5.25 7.62 -4.73
N MET A 87 -5.82 8.53 -5.50
CA MET A 87 -6.45 8.20 -6.77
C MET A 87 -5.43 8.42 -7.88
N THR A 88 -5.09 7.37 -8.62
CA THR A 88 -4.11 7.44 -9.70
C THR A 88 -4.74 7.96 -10.99
N ALA A 89 -3.90 8.26 -11.98
CA ALA A 89 -4.33 8.80 -13.27
C ALA A 89 -5.30 7.90 -14.01
N GLY A 90 -5.20 6.57 -13.79
CA GLY A 90 -6.07 5.60 -14.45
C GLY A 90 -7.45 5.45 -13.84
N GLY A 91 -7.76 6.21 -12.79
CA GLY A 91 -9.08 6.16 -12.14
C GLY A 91 -9.22 5.06 -11.09
N ARG A 92 -8.17 4.28 -10.84
CA ARG A 92 -8.15 3.30 -9.75
C ARG A 92 -7.27 3.83 -8.63
N ASP A 93 -7.66 3.56 -7.39
CA ASP A 93 -6.84 4.01 -6.28
C ASP A 93 -5.59 3.13 -6.09
N LEU A 94 -4.60 3.69 -5.44
CA LEU A 94 -3.30 3.03 -5.27
C LEU A 94 -3.43 1.75 -4.43
N ASN A 95 -4.32 1.73 -3.44
CA ASN A 95 -4.56 0.53 -2.63
C ASN A 95 -5.00 -0.64 -3.50
N GLU A 96 -5.98 -0.39 -4.38
CA GLU A 96 -6.48 -1.42 -5.30
C GLU A 96 -5.38 -1.94 -6.20
N LEU A 97 -4.57 -1.05 -6.73
CA LEU A 97 -3.47 -1.43 -7.62
C LEU A 97 -2.42 -2.27 -6.90
N LEU A 98 -2.06 -1.87 -5.68
CA LEU A 98 -1.06 -2.59 -4.90
C LEU A 98 -1.55 -3.98 -4.49
N VAL A 99 -2.79 -4.09 -4.02
CA VAL A 99 -3.37 -5.38 -3.61
C VAL A 99 -3.54 -6.29 -4.82
N SER A 100 -4.08 -5.76 -5.92
CA SER A 100 -4.29 -6.52 -7.15
C SER A 100 -2.99 -7.02 -7.76
N SER A 101 -1.90 -6.31 -7.54
CA SER A 101 -0.57 -6.71 -8.04
C SER A 101 0.19 -7.61 -7.05
N GLY A 102 -0.40 -7.92 -5.91
CA GLY A 102 0.24 -8.77 -4.90
C GLY A 102 1.39 -8.10 -4.18
N LEU A 103 1.38 -6.77 -4.09
CA LEU A 103 2.50 -5.98 -3.56
C LEU A 103 2.24 -5.41 -2.16
N ALA A 104 1.02 -5.50 -1.66
CA ALA A 104 0.67 -4.98 -0.35
C ALA A 104 -0.27 -5.93 0.37
N ARG A 105 -0.19 -5.93 1.70
CA ARG A 105 -1.16 -6.65 2.52
C ARG A 105 -2.29 -5.71 2.92
N ILE A 106 -3.45 -6.28 3.17
CA ILE A 106 -4.60 -5.55 3.67
C ILE A 106 -4.42 -5.46 5.18
N TYR A 107 -4.06 -4.27 5.66
CA TYR A 107 -3.71 -4.07 7.05
C TYR A 107 -3.66 -2.57 7.36
N GLY A 108 -4.11 -2.20 8.53
CA GLY A 108 -3.93 -0.84 9.02
C GLY A 108 -5.22 -0.08 9.22
N THR A 109 -5.09 1.23 9.38
CA THR A 109 -6.18 2.13 9.72
C THR A 109 -7.15 2.27 8.57
N ARG A 110 -8.46 2.27 8.88
CA ARG A 110 -9.54 2.42 7.91
C ARG A 110 -10.11 3.82 7.96
N THR A 111 -10.83 4.19 6.91
CA THR A 111 -11.54 5.48 6.83
C THR A 111 -12.74 5.33 5.89
N PRO A 112 -13.79 6.14 6.06
CA PRO A 112 -14.81 6.27 5.01
C PRO A 112 -14.14 6.78 3.73
N LEU A 113 -14.60 6.32 2.57
CA LEU A 113 -14.00 6.67 1.30
C LEU A 113 -14.50 8.04 0.81
N PRO A 114 -13.68 8.76 0.00
CA PRO A 114 -14.06 10.10 -0.49
C PRO A 114 -15.33 10.15 -1.31
N ASN A 115 -15.68 9.03 -1.98
CA ASN A 115 -16.88 8.95 -2.81
C ASN A 115 -18.12 8.51 -2.03
N GLY A 116 -18.04 8.49 -0.69
CA GLY A 116 -19.14 8.04 0.16
C GLY A 116 -19.24 6.54 0.31
N ARG A 117 -18.34 5.79 -0.28
CA ARG A 117 -18.34 4.34 -0.23
C ARG A 117 -18.02 3.87 1.19
N ASP A 118 -18.74 2.86 1.67
CA ASP A 118 -18.57 2.28 3.00
C ASP A 118 -17.21 1.58 3.11
N SER A 119 -16.51 1.80 4.22
CA SER A 119 -15.20 1.19 4.46
C SER A 119 -15.27 -0.34 4.49
N ARG A 120 -16.37 -0.91 4.97
CA ARG A 120 -16.55 -2.36 5.00
C ARG A 120 -16.66 -2.94 3.59
N GLU A 121 -17.46 -2.31 2.73
CA GLU A 121 -17.60 -2.73 1.34
C GLU A 121 -16.27 -2.61 0.60
N TYR A 122 -15.56 -1.53 0.83
CA TYR A 122 -14.25 -1.33 0.24
C TYR A 122 -13.26 -2.42 0.68
N LEU A 123 -13.26 -2.75 1.97
CA LEU A 123 -12.39 -3.79 2.52
C LEU A 123 -12.70 -5.15 1.88
N GLU A 124 -13.99 -5.47 1.71
CA GLU A 124 -14.41 -6.70 1.04
C GLU A 124 -13.91 -6.72 -0.41
N HIS A 125 -13.98 -5.59 -1.10
CA HIS A 125 -13.47 -5.46 -2.46
C HIS A 125 -11.95 -5.70 -2.50
N LEU A 126 -11.20 -5.16 -1.56
CA LEU A 126 -9.76 -5.42 -1.48
C LEU A 126 -9.47 -6.90 -1.27
N HIS A 127 -10.27 -7.60 -0.47
CA HIS A 127 -10.10 -9.04 -0.27
C HIS A 127 -10.38 -9.82 -1.55
N VAL A 128 -11.35 -9.40 -2.36
CA VAL A 128 -11.61 -10.02 -3.67
C VAL A 128 -10.37 -9.85 -4.56
N LEU A 129 -9.82 -8.65 -4.61
CA LEU A 129 -8.60 -8.39 -5.42
C LEU A 129 -7.42 -9.21 -4.92
N GLU A 130 -7.29 -9.37 -3.60
CA GLU A 130 -6.24 -10.20 -3.02
C GLU A 130 -6.39 -11.65 -3.44
N ASN A 131 -7.60 -12.18 -3.40
CA ASN A 131 -7.85 -13.56 -3.81
C ASN A 131 -7.53 -13.78 -5.28
N GLU A 132 -7.85 -12.81 -6.13
CA GLU A 132 -7.48 -12.86 -7.54
C GLU A 132 -5.97 -12.83 -7.74
N ALA A 133 -5.27 -12.00 -6.97
CA ALA A 133 -3.81 -11.93 -7.03
C ALA A 133 -3.17 -13.24 -6.57
N LYS A 134 -3.72 -13.88 -5.53
CA LYS A 134 -3.27 -15.19 -5.07
C LYS A 134 -3.44 -16.25 -6.14
N ALA A 135 -4.61 -16.31 -6.75
CA ALA A 135 -4.91 -17.29 -7.79
C ALA A 135 -4.02 -17.12 -9.01
N ALA A 136 -3.72 -15.88 -9.37
CA ALA A 136 -2.85 -15.54 -10.50
C ALA A 136 -1.36 -15.53 -10.15
N LYS A 137 -1.03 -15.77 -8.88
CA LYS A 137 0.37 -15.77 -8.38
C LYS A 137 1.09 -14.47 -8.69
N ARG A 138 0.43 -13.34 -8.45
CA ARG A 138 1.03 -12.02 -8.69
C ARG A 138 1.86 -11.57 -7.49
N GLY A 139 2.94 -10.85 -7.77
CA GLY A 139 3.79 -10.26 -6.73
C GLY A 139 4.26 -11.27 -5.71
N GLY A 140 4.04 -10.98 -4.43
CA GLY A 140 4.45 -11.86 -3.33
C GLY A 140 3.81 -13.23 -3.37
N TRP A 141 2.60 -13.33 -3.92
CA TRP A 141 1.91 -14.62 -4.00
C TRP A 141 2.57 -15.57 -5.00
N GLY A 142 3.36 -15.05 -5.92
CA GLY A 142 4.14 -15.86 -6.86
C GLY A 142 5.54 -16.21 -6.37
N MET A 143 5.98 -15.59 -5.27
CA MET A 143 7.30 -15.84 -4.70
C MET A 143 7.32 -17.05 -3.76
N VAL A 144 6.17 -17.49 -3.31
CA VAL A 144 6.04 -18.59 -2.35
C VAL A 144 6.54 -19.87 -2.99
N GLN A 145 7.46 -20.56 -2.30
CA GLN A 145 7.97 -21.84 -2.79
C GLN A 145 6.91 -22.92 -2.58
N PRO A 146 6.70 -23.80 -3.56
CA PRO A 146 5.75 -24.91 -3.41
C PRO A 146 6.19 -25.91 -2.34
#